data_726eadd80355a0132d249d36f4b373d1
#
_entry.id   726eadd80355a0132d249d36f4b373d1
#
_cell.length_a   1.000
_cell.length_b   1.000
_cell.length_c   1.000
_cell.angle_alpha   90.00
_cell.angle_beta   90.00
_cell.angle_gamma   90.00
#
_symmetry.space_group_name_H-M   'P 1'
#
loop_
_entity.id
_entity.type
_entity.pdbx_description
1 polymer ?
#
loop_
_entity_poly.entity_id
_entity_poly.type
_entity_poly.pdbx_seq_one_letter_code
_entity_poly.pdbx_strand_id
1 'polypeptide(L)'
;MVLVEGGTYTKGKVQDDPMRDWNNSANQQHVQSFYMDATEVTNLMYNEYLDWLKKNFPPEESQYRDIYTNALPDTLVWRNKLGYGEDMVNNYLRHPAYANYPVVGVSWVQAYEFSEWRSDRYQELILEREGYLARDAKVDSVNSKSTFSLDTYVLNPNSTYGGNDNVRRGKASRTPDSIAPKAANRATGYITPKFRLPTESEWEYAALGLGEVREFNNYKGRKKYPWQGPY
;
A
#
# COMPACT_ATOMS: atom_id res chain seq x y z
N MET A 1 5.48 -8.80 -1.35
CA MET A 1 5.39 -8.64 0.13
C MET A 1 6.13 -9.77 0.80
N VAL A 2 6.77 -9.50 1.94
CA VAL A 2 7.51 -10.45 2.77
C VAL A 2 6.81 -10.54 4.12
N LEU A 3 6.72 -11.74 4.67
CA LEU A 3 6.22 -11.94 6.03
C LEU A 3 7.29 -11.50 7.03
N VAL A 4 6.92 -10.59 7.91
CA VAL A 4 7.69 -10.21 9.11
C VAL A 4 7.06 -10.92 10.29
N GLU A 5 7.81 -11.87 10.88
CA GLU A 5 7.35 -12.62 12.06
C GLU A 5 7.30 -11.69 13.25
N GLY A 6 6.21 -11.76 14.04
CA GLY A 6 6.02 -10.93 15.22
C GLY A 6 7.00 -11.25 16.34
N GLY A 7 7.23 -10.28 17.19
CA GLY A 7 8.13 -10.42 18.32
C GLY A 7 8.17 -9.18 19.21
N THR A 8 9.00 -9.25 20.23
CA THR A 8 9.23 -8.13 21.14
C THR A 8 10.61 -7.53 20.86
N TYR A 9 10.67 -6.22 20.75
CA TYR A 9 11.90 -5.49 20.52
C TYR A 9 11.94 -4.21 21.37
N THR A 10 13.09 -3.60 21.45
CA THR A 10 13.27 -2.32 22.13
C THR A 10 13.12 -1.18 21.12
N LYS A 11 12.03 -0.44 21.20
CA LYS A 11 11.78 0.77 20.41
C LYS A 11 12.47 1.97 21.04
N GLY A 12 12.83 2.97 20.23
CA GLY A 12 13.30 4.26 20.68
C GLY A 12 14.78 4.53 20.38
N LYS A 13 15.32 5.59 20.90
CA LYS A 13 16.68 6.06 20.59
C LYS A 13 17.79 5.15 21.06
N VAL A 14 18.87 5.14 20.30
CA VAL A 14 20.13 4.49 20.66
C VAL A 14 20.90 5.36 21.68
N GLN A 15 21.62 4.74 22.59
CA GLN A 15 22.39 5.46 23.64
C GLN A 15 23.44 6.43 23.05
N ASP A 16 23.95 6.16 21.88
CA ASP A 16 24.97 6.96 21.19
C ASP A 16 24.42 8.13 20.37
N ASP A 17 23.14 8.47 20.50
CA ASP A 17 22.55 9.61 19.80
C ASP A 17 23.11 10.92 20.33
N PRO A 18 23.87 11.69 19.51
CA PRO A 18 24.49 12.94 19.92
C PRO A 18 23.47 14.02 20.29
N MET A 19 22.24 13.93 19.77
CA MET A 19 21.19 14.93 20.05
C MET A 19 20.58 14.78 21.43
N ARG A 20 20.63 13.58 22.04
CA ARG A 20 20.10 13.26 23.38
C ARG A 20 18.72 13.84 23.70
N ASP A 21 17.84 13.84 22.70
CA ASP A 21 16.45 14.29 22.91
C ASP A 21 15.71 13.29 23.80
N TRP A 22 15.13 13.76 24.86
CA TRP A 22 14.39 12.93 25.83
C TRP A 22 13.02 12.44 25.32
N ASN A 23 12.66 12.83 24.10
CA ASN A 23 11.33 12.58 23.53
C ASN A 23 11.06 11.14 23.09
N ASN A 24 12.08 10.29 23.02
CA ASN A 24 11.93 8.92 22.55
C ASN A 24 12.79 7.96 23.40
N SER A 25 12.40 7.77 24.65
CA SER A 25 13.07 6.83 25.55
C SER A 25 12.88 5.39 25.08
N ALA A 26 13.91 4.57 25.28
CA ALA A 26 13.87 3.15 24.96
C ALA A 26 12.78 2.44 25.76
N ASN A 27 11.86 1.78 25.08
CA ASN A 27 10.82 0.95 25.69
C ASN A 27 10.64 -0.35 24.93
N GLN A 28 10.18 -1.41 25.62
CA GLN A 28 9.87 -2.68 24.99
C GLN A 28 8.49 -2.64 24.38
N GLN A 29 8.40 -3.08 23.11
CA GLN A 29 7.15 -3.19 22.38
C GLN A 29 7.02 -4.56 21.75
N HIS A 30 5.79 -5.07 21.75
CA HIS A 30 5.43 -6.30 21.05
C HIS A 30 4.73 -5.93 19.74
N VAL A 31 5.22 -6.48 18.63
CA VAL A 31 4.63 -6.32 17.31
C VAL A 31 4.12 -7.68 16.84
N GLN A 32 2.87 -7.70 16.36
CA GLN A 32 2.30 -8.92 15.76
C GLN A 32 2.92 -9.17 14.38
N SER A 33 2.83 -10.41 13.89
CA SER A 33 3.26 -10.75 12.53
C SER A 33 2.46 -9.98 11.49
N PHE A 34 3.13 -9.45 10.48
CA PHE A 34 2.52 -8.68 9.40
C PHE A 34 3.26 -8.89 8.08
N TYR A 35 2.62 -8.53 6.99
CA TYR A 35 3.24 -8.50 5.68
C TYR A 35 3.68 -7.08 5.34
N MET A 36 4.90 -6.92 4.86
CA MET A 36 5.45 -5.66 4.39
C MET A 36 5.97 -5.81 2.96
N ASP A 37 5.90 -4.76 2.16
CA ASP A 37 6.55 -4.76 0.86
C ASP A 37 8.08 -4.89 1.04
N ALA A 38 8.72 -5.65 0.16
CA ALA A 38 10.16 -5.86 0.21
C ALA A 38 10.95 -4.61 -0.21
N THR A 39 10.31 -3.72 -0.94
CA THR A 39 10.85 -2.46 -1.45
C THR A 39 9.85 -1.34 -1.22
N GLU A 40 10.33 -0.12 -1.29
CA GLU A 40 9.47 1.06 -1.36
C GLU A 40 8.56 1.00 -2.60
N VAL A 41 7.45 1.75 -2.57
CA VAL A 41 6.57 1.91 -3.73
C VAL A 41 7.35 2.58 -4.85
N THR A 42 7.37 1.96 -6.02
CA THR A 42 8.14 2.44 -7.16
C THR A 42 7.36 3.47 -7.99
N ASN A 43 8.09 4.26 -8.78
CA ASN A 43 7.49 5.18 -9.76
C ASN A 43 6.53 4.45 -10.71
N LEU A 44 6.87 3.23 -11.13
CA LEU A 44 6.01 2.42 -11.99
C LEU A 44 4.67 2.13 -11.33
N MET A 45 4.67 1.63 -10.09
CA MET A 45 3.44 1.32 -9.34
C MET A 45 2.58 2.56 -9.12
N TYR A 46 3.22 3.70 -8.83
CA TYR A 46 2.49 4.93 -8.61
C TYR A 46 1.92 5.50 -9.94
N ASN A 47 2.64 5.37 -11.04
CA ASN A 47 2.14 5.73 -12.36
C ASN A 47 0.95 4.86 -12.80
N GLU A 48 0.93 3.56 -12.48
CA GLU A 48 -0.25 2.70 -12.71
C GLU A 48 -1.49 3.24 -11.98
N TYR A 49 -1.31 3.73 -10.76
CA TYR A 49 -2.38 4.39 -10.02
C TYR A 49 -2.86 5.68 -10.70
N LEU A 50 -1.93 6.53 -11.14
CA LEU A 50 -2.25 7.77 -11.85
C LEU A 50 -2.96 7.51 -13.19
N ASP A 51 -2.53 6.51 -13.94
CA ASP A 51 -3.15 6.11 -15.21
C ASP A 51 -4.56 5.55 -14.97
N TRP A 52 -4.74 4.78 -13.90
CA TRP A 52 -6.05 4.30 -13.49
C TRP A 52 -6.98 5.45 -13.10
N LEU A 53 -6.50 6.44 -12.34
CA LEU A 53 -7.28 7.64 -12.02
C LEU A 53 -7.67 8.40 -13.27
N LYS A 54 -6.74 8.62 -14.19
CA LYS A 54 -6.99 9.34 -15.44
C LYS A 54 -8.02 8.63 -16.32
N LYS A 55 -8.00 7.30 -16.34
CA LYS A 55 -8.96 6.49 -17.11
C LYS A 55 -10.37 6.55 -16.52
N ASN A 56 -10.49 6.44 -15.20
CA ASN A 56 -11.80 6.35 -14.53
C ASN A 56 -12.39 7.71 -14.13
N PHE A 57 -11.53 8.71 -13.94
CA PHE A 57 -11.87 10.09 -13.58
C PHE A 57 -11.16 11.07 -14.51
N PRO A 58 -11.65 11.22 -15.74
CA PRO A 58 -10.99 12.06 -16.75
C PRO A 58 -10.82 13.50 -16.26
N PRO A 59 -9.60 14.04 -16.23
CA PRO A 59 -9.34 15.40 -15.73
C PRO A 59 -9.91 16.50 -16.63
N GLU A 60 -10.37 16.16 -17.83
CA GLU A 60 -11.07 17.04 -18.76
C GLU A 60 -12.44 17.43 -18.20
N GLU A 61 -13.10 16.55 -17.41
CA GLU A 61 -14.34 16.86 -16.74
C GLU A 61 -14.06 17.69 -15.48
N SER A 62 -14.73 18.83 -15.37
CA SER A 62 -14.48 19.79 -14.27
C SER A 62 -14.65 19.19 -12.87
N GLN A 63 -15.56 18.22 -12.75
CA GLN A 63 -15.86 17.53 -11.47
C GLN A 63 -14.74 16.57 -11.01
N TYR A 64 -13.87 16.09 -11.92
CA TYR A 64 -12.82 15.11 -11.62
C TYR A 64 -11.40 15.68 -11.70
N ARG A 65 -11.24 16.92 -12.13
CA ARG A 65 -9.94 17.58 -12.30
C ARG A 65 -9.10 17.52 -11.04
N ASP A 66 -9.71 17.82 -9.91
CA ASP A 66 -9.01 17.91 -8.62
C ASP A 66 -8.53 16.55 -8.12
N ILE A 67 -9.24 15.45 -8.45
CA ILE A 67 -8.85 14.08 -8.07
C ILE A 67 -7.48 13.74 -8.64
N TYR A 68 -7.31 13.90 -9.94
CA TYR A 68 -6.04 13.61 -10.61
C TYR A 68 -4.94 14.59 -10.20
N THR A 69 -5.25 15.88 -10.13
CA THR A 69 -4.26 16.92 -9.77
C THR A 69 -3.74 16.72 -8.35
N ASN A 70 -4.62 16.39 -7.41
CA ASN A 70 -4.22 16.15 -6.02
C ASN A 70 -3.45 14.84 -5.82
N ALA A 71 -3.57 13.87 -6.73
CA ALA A 71 -2.81 12.63 -6.69
C ALA A 71 -1.39 12.77 -7.26
N LEU A 72 -1.09 13.84 -8.01
CA LEU A 72 0.24 14.05 -8.61
C LEU A 72 1.29 14.32 -7.53
N PRO A 73 2.43 13.60 -7.55
CA PRO A 73 3.56 13.89 -6.67
C PRO A 73 4.14 15.27 -6.96
N ASP A 74 4.64 15.92 -5.92
CA ASP A 74 5.40 17.16 -6.06
C ASP A 74 6.79 16.89 -6.63
N THR A 75 6.97 17.19 -7.90
CA THR A 75 8.27 17.02 -8.58
C THR A 75 9.27 18.11 -8.23
N LEU A 76 8.83 19.23 -7.62
CA LEU A 76 9.70 20.34 -7.24
C LEU A 76 10.62 20.02 -6.06
N VAL A 77 10.37 18.89 -5.35
CA VAL A 77 11.27 18.38 -4.29
C VAL A 77 12.70 18.17 -4.78
N TRP A 78 12.91 17.98 -6.08
CA TRP A 78 14.22 17.83 -6.71
C TRP A 78 14.92 19.16 -7.01
N ARG A 79 14.21 20.29 -6.88
CA ARG A 79 14.77 21.61 -7.16
C ARG A 79 15.61 22.08 -5.99
N ASN A 80 16.91 22.17 -6.21
CA ASN A 80 17.85 22.71 -5.22
C ASN A 80 18.20 24.18 -5.57
N LYS A 81 18.24 25.05 -4.55
CA LYS A 81 18.63 26.47 -4.73
C LYS A 81 20.10 26.65 -5.16
N LEU A 82 20.96 25.68 -4.84
CA LEU A 82 22.43 25.74 -5.09
C LEU A 82 22.89 24.80 -6.17
N GLY A 83 21.99 24.07 -6.84
CA GLY A 83 22.34 23.10 -7.85
C GLY A 83 21.32 23.00 -8.98
N TYR A 84 21.77 22.58 -10.16
CA TYR A 84 20.89 22.29 -11.26
C TYR A 84 20.22 20.94 -11.06
N GLY A 85 18.91 20.93 -10.89
CA GLY A 85 18.12 19.72 -10.64
C GLY A 85 16.94 19.55 -11.60
N GLU A 86 16.83 20.39 -12.64
CA GLU A 86 15.67 20.41 -13.55
C GLU A 86 15.49 19.10 -14.32
N ASP A 87 16.55 18.37 -14.61
CA ASP A 87 16.47 17.06 -15.26
C ASP A 87 15.71 16.05 -14.39
N MET A 88 15.95 16.08 -13.07
CA MET A 88 15.22 15.22 -12.14
C MET A 88 13.77 15.68 -11.95
N VAL A 89 13.52 16.98 -11.89
CA VAL A 89 12.16 17.54 -11.81
C VAL A 89 11.30 17.06 -12.99
N ASN A 90 11.87 17.02 -14.18
CA ASN A 90 11.13 16.69 -15.40
C ASN A 90 11.03 15.17 -15.64
N ASN A 91 12.08 14.41 -15.29
CA ASN A 91 12.24 13.03 -15.75
C ASN A 91 12.04 11.98 -14.67
N TYR A 92 12.28 12.27 -13.39
CA TYR A 92 12.33 11.25 -12.35
C TYR A 92 11.07 10.38 -12.27
N LEU A 93 9.88 10.99 -12.31
CA LEU A 93 8.62 10.25 -12.26
C LEU A 93 8.27 9.56 -13.60
N ARG A 94 8.70 10.14 -14.71
CA ARG A 94 8.17 9.79 -16.04
C ARG A 94 9.11 8.95 -16.91
N HIS A 95 10.41 9.05 -16.68
CA HIS A 95 11.39 8.38 -17.54
C HIS A 95 11.56 6.90 -17.13
N PRO A 96 11.53 5.96 -18.11
CA PRO A 96 11.63 4.53 -17.84
C PRO A 96 12.85 4.09 -17.03
N ALA A 97 13.97 4.81 -17.12
CA ALA A 97 15.17 4.52 -16.34
C ALA A 97 14.94 4.57 -14.84
N TYR A 98 13.98 5.36 -14.38
CA TYR A 98 13.62 5.51 -12.96
C TYR A 98 12.36 4.74 -12.57
N ALA A 99 11.83 3.88 -13.45
CA ALA A 99 10.58 3.16 -13.21
C ALA A 99 10.60 2.35 -11.92
N ASN A 100 11.71 1.70 -11.61
CA ASN A 100 11.90 0.86 -10.43
C ASN A 100 12.50 1.62 -9.22
N TYR A 101 12.69 2.92 -9.32
CA TYR A 101 13.11 3.76 -8.21
C TYR A 101 11.93 4.16 -7.34
N PRO A 102 12.14 4.47 -6.05
CA PRO A 102 11.05 4.84 -5.15
C PRO A 102 10.36 6.13 -5.61
N VAL A 103 9.06 6.20 -5.46
CA VAL A 103 8.32 7.44 -5.71
C VAL A 103 8.67 8.48 -4.64
N VAL A 104 8.90 9.71 -5.09
CA VAL A 104 9.30 10.85 -4.23
C VAL A 104 8.34 12.02 -4.43
N GLY A 105 8.20 12.85 -3.40
CA GLY A 105 7.29 14.01 -3.45
C GLY A 105 5.83 13.65 -3.18
N VAL A 106 5.58 12.54 -2.52
CA VAL A 106 4.24 12.05 -2.15
C VAL A 106 3.93 12.47 -0.71
N SER A 107 2.79 13.11 -0.50
CA SER A 107 2.27 13.41 0.84
C SER A 107 1.70 12.17 1.53
N TRP A 108 1.50 12.25 2.86
CA TRP A 108 0.87 11.17 3.62
C TRP A 108 -0.53 10.81 3.09
N VAL A 109 -1.33 11.81 2.73
CA VAL A 109 -2.69 11.61 2.19
C VAL A 109 -2.62 10.85 0.86
N GLN A 110 -1.74 11.27 -0.05
CA GLN A 110 -1.54 10.59 -1.33
C GLN A 110 -1.09 9.12 -1.15
N ALA A 111 -0.19 8.87 -0.20
CA ALA A 111 0.26 7.51 0.11
C ALA A 111 -0.87 6.65 0.72
N TYR A 112 -1.74 7.25 1.54
CA TYR A 112 -2.92 6.60 2.08
C TYR A 112 -3.93 6.25 0.98
N GLU A 113 -4.27 7.19 0.11
CA GLU A 113 -5.19 6.98 -1.02
C GLU A 113 -4.66 5.91 -2.00
N PHE A 114 -3.36 5.92 -2.28
CA PHE A 114 -2.71 4.85 -3.05
C PHE A 114 -2.90 3.47 -2.38
N SER A 115 -2.77 3.38 -1.06
CA SER A 115 -2.93 2.14 -0.31
C SER A 115 -4.37 1.62 -0.36
N GLU A 116 -5.37 2.51 -0.25
CA GLU A 116 -6.80 2.18 -0.42
C GLU A 116 -7.08 1.69 -1.85
N TRP A 117 -6.60 2.44 -2.86
CA TRP A 117 -6.74 2.02 -4.26
C TRP A 117 -6.12 0.64 -4.52
N ARG A 118 -4.92 0.39 -4.01
CA ARG A 118 -4.25 -0.90 -4.14
C ARG A 118 -5.04 -2.02 -3.48
N SER A 119 -5.65 -1.74 -2.32
CA SER A 119 -6.51 -2.69 -1.61
C SER A 119 -7.73 -3.08 -2.45
N ASP A 120 -8.38 -2.10 -3.03
CA ASP A 120 -9.55 -2.31 -3.89
C ASP A 120 -9.18 -3.13 -5.14
N ARG A 121 -8.11 -2.76 -5.84
CA ARG A 121 -7.66 -3.49 -7.06
C ARG A 121 -7.25 -4.92 -6.75
N TYR A 122 -6.54 -5.14 -5.65
CA TYR A 122 -6.12 -6.47 -5.23
C TYR A 122 -7.32 -7.36 -4.86
N GLN A 123 -8.26 -6.81 -4.11
CA GLN A 123 -9.45 -7.52 -3.69
C GLN A 123 -10.36 -7.84 -4.89
N GLU A 124 -10.54 -6.92 -5.81
CA GLU A 124 -11.28 -7.11 -7.06
C GLU A 124 -10.69 -8.29 -7.85
N LEU A 125 -9.37 -8.33 -8.03
CA LEU A 125 -8.68 -9.41 -8.72
C LEU A 125 -8.92 -10.78 -8.06
N ILE A 126 -8.88 -10.85 -6.73
CA ILE A 126 -9.17 -12.10 -6.01
C ILE A 126 -10.61 -12.55 -6.25
N LEU A 127 -11.56 -11.64 -6.09
CA LEU A 127 -12.97 -11.95 -6.26
C LEU A 127 -13.32 -12.36 -7.70
N GLU A 128 -12.72 -11.74 -8.69
CA GLU A 128 -12.84 -12.16 -10.10
C GLU A 128 -12.25 -13.55 -10.32
N ARG A 129 -11.04 -13.79 -9.81
CA ARG A 129 -10.37 -15.09 -9.96
C ARG A 129 -11.17 -16.23 -9.33
N GLU A 130 -11.77 -16.00 -8.18
CA GLU A 130 -12.61 -16.98 -7.48
C GLU A 130 -14.05 -17.01 -7.96
N GLY A 131 -14.39 -16.17 -8.94
CA GLY A 131 -15.69 -16.18 -9.62
C GLY A 131 -16.83 -15.48 -8.87
N TYR A 132 -16.53 -14.70 -7.85
CA TYR A 132 -17.51 -13.89 -7.12
C TYR A 132 -17.90 -12.60 -7.85
N LEU A 133 -17.03 -12.10 -8.70
CA LEU A 133 -17.27 -10.96 -9.58
C LEU A 133 -17.20 -11.39 -11.04
N ALA A 134 -18.07 -10.82 -11.86
CA ALA A 134 -17.97 -10.94 -13.30
C ALA A 134 -17.13 -9.79 -13.85
N ARG A 135 -16.09 -10.10 -14.56
CA ARG A 135 -15.40 -9.12 -15.39
C ARG A 135 -16.24 -8.87 -16.62
N ASP A 136 -17.09 -7.85 -16.57
CA ASP A 136 -17.83 -7.43 -17.77
C ASP A 136 -17.00 -6.41 -18.53
N ALA A 137 -16.65 -6.72 -19.78
CA ALA A 137 -15.94 -5.81 -20.68
C ALA A 137 -16.69 -4.47 -20.90
N LYS A 138 -17.98 -4.40 -20.49
CA LYS A 138 -18.78 -3.19 -20.54
C LYS A 138 -18.56 -2.22 -19.38
N VAL A 139 -17.98 -2.68 -18.28
CA VAL A 139 -17.60 -1.82 -17.13
C VAL A 139 -16.36 -0.99 -17.46
N ASP A 140 -15.59 -1.38 -18.46
CA ASP A 140 -14.45 -0.62 -18.97
C ASP A 140 -14.86 0.62 -19.81
N SER A 141 -16.14 0.83 -20.06
CA SER A 141 -16.58 2.00 -20.81
C SER A 141 -16.79 3.21 -19.89
N VAL A 142 -16.23 4.28 -20.30
CA VAL A 142 -16.14 5.70 -19.92
C VAL A 142 -17.24 6.31 -19.00
N ASN A 143 -18.28 5.58 -18.62
CA ASN A 143 -19.32 6.05 -17.70
C ASN A 143 -19.23 5.41 -16.31
N SER A 144 -18.07 4.97 -15.91
CA SER A 144 -17.91 4.26 -14.65
C SER A 144 -17.94 5.19 -13.44
N LYS A 145 -19.09 5.72 -13.11
CA LYS A 145 -19.39 6.14 -11.74
C LYS A 145 -19.31 4.97 -10.74
N SER A 146 -18.86 3.80 -11.18
CA SER A 146 -18.94 2.53 -10.48
C SER A 146 -17.60 1.79 -10.51
N THR A 147 -16.58 2.40 -9.91
CA THR A 147 -15.36 1.68 -9.59
C THR A 147 -15.60 0.72 -8.43
N PHE A 148 -14.89 -0.42 -8.43
CA PHE A 148 -14.96 -1.35 -7.31
C PHE A 148 -14.39 -0.70 -6.05
N SER A 149 -15.13 -0.81 -4.95
CA SER A 149 -14.67 -0.49 -3.60
C SER A 149 -14.96 -1.67 -2.68
N LEU A 150 -13.96 -2.09 -1.92
CA LEU A 150 -14.08 -3.17 -0.96
C LEU A 150 -15.13 -2.86 0.11
N ASP A 151 -15.20 -1.62 0.58
CA ASP A 151 -16.15 -1.21 1.60
C ASP A 151 -17.60 -1.34 1.09
N THR A 152 -17.84 -0.90 -0.14
CA THR A 152 -19.16 -1.07 -0.79
C THR A 152 -19.51 -2.55 -0.94
N TYR A 153 -18.54 -3.37 -1.37
CA TYR A 153 -18.77 -4.81 -1.53
C TYR A 153 -19.08 -5.50 -0.20
N VAL A 154 -18.38 -5.17 0.87
CA VAL A 154 -18.57 -5.77 2.20
C VAL A 154 -19.91 -5.36 2.81
N LEU A 155 -20.32 -4.10 2.62
CA LEU A 155 -21.60 -3.59 3.14
C LEU A 155 -22.80 -4.12 2.34
N ASN A 156 -22.73 -4.04 1.04
CA ASN A 156 -23.79 -4.51 0.13
C ASN A 156 -23.17 -4.99 -1.20
N PRO A 157 -22.91 -6.28 -1.35
CA PRO A 157 -22.35 -6.82 -2.59
C PRO A 157 -23.11 -6.46 -3.85
N ASN A 158 -24.43 -6.38 -3.76
CA ASN A 158 -25.29 -6.09 -4.91
C ASN A 158 -25.21 -4.62 -5.39
N SER A 159 -24.69 -3.70 -4.57
CA SER A 159 -24.46 -2.30 -4.95
C SER A 159 -23.09 -2.07 -5.63
N THR A 160 -22.28 -3.10 -5.71
CA THR A 160 -21.00 -3.05 -6.39
C THR A 160 -21.19 -2.69 -7.86
N TYR A 161 -20.33 -1.84 -8.40
CA TYR A 161 -20.45 -1.30 -9.77
C TYR A 161 -21.78 -0.58 -10.06
N GLY A 162 -22.30 0.16 -9.07
CA GLY A 162 -23.49 0.99 -9.26
C GLY A 162 -24.80 0.21 -9.31
N GLY A 163 -24.85 -1.00 -8.75
CA GLY A 163 -26.06 -1.80 -8.63
C GLY A 163 -26.33 -2.75 -9.81
N ASN A 164 -25.35 -2.98 -10.65
CA ASN A 164 -25.43 -4.01 -11.69
C ASN A 164 -25.26 -5.40 -11.05
N ASP A 165 -25.97 -6.41 -11.59
CA ASP A 165 -25.92 -7.82 -11.17
C ASP A 165 -24.58 -8.51 -11.52
N ASN A 166 -23.46 -7.87 -11.19
CA ASN A 166 -22.12 -8.38 -11.45
C ASN A 166 -21.59 -9.32 -10.36
N VAL A 167 -22.35 -9.45 -9.26
CA VAL A 167 -22.00 -10.38 -8.19
C VAL A 167 -22.49 -11.77 -8.55
N ARG A 168 -21.56 -12.68 -8.69
CA ARG A 168 -21.81 -14.08 -9.01
C ARG A 168 -21.56 -14.98 -7.79
N ARG A 169 -22.10 -16.19 -7.84
CA ARG A 169 -21.70 -17.22 -6.88
C ARG A 169 -20.27 -17.65 -7.20
N GLY A 170 -19.44 -17.74 -6.17
CA GLY A 170 -18.07 -18.25 -6.32
C GLY A 170 -18.00 -19.60 -7.01
N LYS A 171 -16.81 -19.96 -7.47
CA LYS A 171 -16.60 -21.29 -8.05
C LYS A 171 -17.06 -22.35 -7.07
N ALA A 172 -17.95 -23.22 -7.53
CA ALA A 172 -18.44 -24.33 -6.71
C ALA A 172 -17.25 -25.13 -6.18
N SER A 173 -17.24 -25.38 -4.87
CA SER A 173 -16.32 -26.34 -4.28
C SER A 173 -16.49 -27.67 -5.01
N ARG A 174 -15.41 -28.43 -5.17
CA ARG A 174 -15.42 -29.74 -5.86
C ARG A 174 -16.33 -30.80 -5.20
N THR A 175 -16.91 -30.47 -4.04
CA THR A 175 -17.89 -31.33 -3.36
C THR A 175 -19.30 -30.96 -3.79
N PRO A 176 -20.12 -31.90 -4.27
CA PRO A 176 -21.47 -31.66 -4.81
C PRO A 176 -22.43 -30.98 -3.84
N ASP A 177 -22.20 -31.11 -2.53
CA ASP A 177 -23.10 -30.61 -1.48
C ASP A 177 -22.78 -29.19 -0.98
N SER A 178 -21.70 -28.56 -1.42
CA SER A 178 -21.36 -27.21 -1.00
C SER A 178 -21.89 -26.18 -1.99
N ILE A 179 -23.03 -25.57 -1.66
CA ILE A 179 -23.51 -24.38 -2.36
C ILE A 179 -22.60 -23.23 -1.94
N ALA A 180 -21.74 -22.77 -2.86
CA ALA A 180 -20.93 -21.58 -2.61
C ALA A 180 -21.85 -20.38 -2.26
N PRO A 181 -21.50 -19.58 -1.26
CA PRO A 181 -22.27 -18.39 -0.91
C PRO A 181 -22.38 -17.45 -2.10
N LYS A 182 -23.45 -16.72 -2.21
CA LYS A 182 -23.70 -15.78 -3.31
C LYS A 182 -22.68 -14.64 -3.34
N ALA A 183 -22.09 -14.30 -2.18
CA ALA A 183 -21.04 -13.29 -2.06
C ALA A 183 -19.94 -13.79 -1.14
N ALA A 184 -18.69 -13.37 -1.40
CA ALA A 184 -17.60 -13.61 -0.50
C ALA A 184 -17.80 -12.81 0.78
N ASN A 185 -17.43 -13.42 1.90
CA ASN A 185 -17.41 -12.77 3.21
C ASN A 185 -16.09 -13.14 3.93
N ARG A 186 -15.88 -12.60 5.12
CA ARG A 186 -14.66 -12.91 5.91
C ARG A 186 -14.53 -14.40 6.23
N ALA A 187 -15.63 -15.11 6.42
CA ALA A 187 -15.61 -16.54 6.72
C ALA A 187 -15.21 -17.41 5.51
N THR A 188 -15.38 -16.90 4.28
CA THR A 188 -14.90 -17.59 3.06
C THR A 188 -13.38 -17.51 2.89
N GLY A 189 -12.69 -16.64 3.63
CA GLY A 189 -11.25 -16.44 3.54
C GLY A 189 -10.77 -15.64 2.32
N TYR A 190 -11.69 -15.17 1.46
CA TYR A 190 -11.35 -14.41 0.26
C TYR A 190 -11.32 -12.89 0.46
N ILE A 191 -11.81 -12.39 1.59
CA ILE A 191 -11.71 -10.99 1.96
C ILE A 191 -10.40 -10.78 2.73
N THR A 192 -9.45 -10.09 2.11
CA THR A 192 -8.15 -9.80 2.69
C THR A 192 -8.16 -8.49 3.48
N PRO A 193 -7.27 -8.32 4.47
CA PRO A 193 -7.05 -7.04 5.10
C PRO A 193 -6.60 -5.99 4.07
N LYS A 194 -6.95 -4.72 4.31
CA LYS A 194 -6.52 -3.62 3.47
C LYS A 194 -5.01 -3.36 3.61
N PHE A 195 -4.40 -2.92 2.51
CA PHE A 195 -3.07 -2.31 2.58
C PHE A 195 -3.15 -0.98 3.32
N ARG A 196 -2.13 -0.67 4.06
CA ARG A 196 -2.00 0.58 4.80
C ARG A 196 -0.53 0.95 4.99
N LEU A 197 -0.28 2.16 5.35
CA LEU A 197 1.04 2.56 5.81
C LEU A 197 1.39 1.80 7.09
N PRO A 198 2.65 1.37 7.27
CA PRO A 198 3.08 0.74 8.52
C PRO A 198 3.02 1.76 9.66
N THR A 199 2.77 1.26 10.86
CA THR A 199 2.99 2.06 12.05
C THR A 199 4.49 2.26 12.29
N GLU A 200 4.86 3.28 13.06
CA GLU A 200 6.26 3.52 13.44
C GLU A 200 6.90 2.27 14.05
N SER A 201 6.17 1.58 14.93
CA SER A 201 6.65 0.36 15.58
C SER A 201 6.85 -0.80 14.60
N GLU A 202 5.96 -0.99 13.64
CA GLU A 202 6.10 -2.01 12.60
C GLU A 202 7.28 -1.71 11.67
N TRP A 203 7.43 -0.45 11.30
CA TRP A 203 8.53 -0.02 10.43
C TRP A 203 9.89 -0.22 11.12
N GLU A 204 10.02 0.26 12.36
CA GLU A 204 11.25 0.13 13.13
C GLU A 204 11.57 -1.34 13.43
N TYR A 205 10.56 -2.15 13.75
CA TYR A 205 10.72 -3.59 13.97
C TYR A 205 11.17 -4.32 12.71
N ALA A 206 10.62 -4.02 11.56
CA ALA A 206 11.04 -4.61 10.29
C ALA A 206 12.49 -4.26 9.95
N ALA A 207 12.92 -3.04 10.27
CA ALA A 207 14.29 -2.58 10.01
C ALA A 207 15.32 -3.19 10.99
N LEU A 208 14.99 -3.33 12.27
CA LEU A 208 15.95 -3.62 13.34
C LEU A 208 15.64 -4.88 14.15
N GLY A 209 14.35 -5.23 14.32
CA GLY A 209 13.90 -6.14 15.36
C GLY A 209 14.49 -7.55 15.29
N LEU A 210 14.60 -8.15 14.11
CA LEU A 210 15.15 -9.50 13.95
C LEU A 210 16.67 -9.55 14.21
N GLY A 211 17.39 -8.48 13.90
CA GLY A 211 18.82 -8.37 14.19
C GLY A 211 19.11 -8.18 15.68
N GLU A 212 18.25 -7.39 16.35
CA GLU A 212 18.39 -7.11 17.78
C GLU A 212 18.22 -8.37 18.65
N VAL A 213 17.27 -9.23 18.33
CA VAL A 213 16.97 -10.43 19.13
C VAL A 213 18.11 -11.45 19.12
N ARG A 214 18.88 -11.52 18.05
CA ARG A 214 19.96 -12.52 17.90
C ARG A 214 21.32 -12.02 18.35
N GLU A 215 21.68 -10.78 18.03
CA GLU A 215 23.04 -10.27 18.17
C GLU A 215 23.20 -9.19 19.24
N PHE A 216 22.13 -8.46 19.51
CA PHE A 216 22.13 -7.33 20.44
C PHE A 216 21.12 -7.60 21.57
N ASN A 217 21.59 -7.51 22.78
CA ASN A 217 20.78 -7.61 23.99
C ASN A 217 21.15 -6.45 24.91
N ASN A 218 20.54 -6.39 26.08
CA ASN A 218 20.81 -5.35 27.10
C ASN A 218 22.28 -5.20 27.47
N TYR A 219 23.13 -6.20 27.20
CA TYR A 219 24.58 -6.17 27.46
C TYR A 219 25.40 -5.65 26.30
N LYS A 220 24.98 -5.91 25.06
CA LYS A 220 25.73 -5.50 23.84
C LYS A 220 25.27 -4.15 23.27
N GLY A 221 24.26 -3.56 23.89
CA GLY A 221 23.65 -2.35 23.40
C GLY A 221 22.75 -2.58 22.19
N ARG A 222 22.08 -1.53 21.76
CA ARG A 222 21.14 -1.54 20.67
C ARG A 222 21.83 -1.37 19.31
N LYS A 223 21.36 -2.09 18.29
CA LYS A 223 21.86 -1.94 16.93
C LYS A 223 21.59 -0.53 16.40
N LYS A 224 22.61 0.14 15.89
CA LYS A 224 22.51 1.51 15.39
C LYS A 224 21.92 1.59 13.99
N TYR A 225 22.24 0.60 13.13
CA TYR A 225 21.83 0.56 11.74
C TYR A 225 21.21 -0.78 11.39
N PRO A 226 20.33 -0.86 10.37
CA PRO A 226 19.74 -2.13 9.92
C PRO A 226 20.76 -3.11 9.33
N TRP A 227 21.88 -2.62 8.83
CA TRP A 227 22.99 -3.43 8.31
C TRP A 227 24.01 -3.78 9.39
N GLN A 228 24.89 -4.72 9.08
CA GLN A 228 26.02 -5.06 9.95
C GLN A 228 27.18 -4.07 9.72
N GLY A 229 27.73 -3.56 10.83
CA GLY A 229 28.87 -2.64 10.82
C GLY A 229 28.57 -1.34 11.56
N PRO A 230 29.65 -0.59 11.89
CA PRO A 230 29.55 0.67 12.64
C PRO A 230 29.20 1.89 11.77
N TYR A 231 29.17 1.75 10.45
CA TYR A 231 28.89 2.84 9.49
C TYR A 231 27.95 2.39 8.41
#